data_95a0c080a206a4bdb77ca848ae718fc2
#
_entry.id   95a0c080a206a4bdb77ca848ae718fc2
#
_cell.length_a   1.000
_cell.length_b   1.000
_cell.length_c   1.000
_cell.angle_alpha   90.00
_cell.angle_beta   90.00
_cell.angle_gamma   90.00
#
_symmetry.space_group_name_H-M   'P 1'
#
loop_
_entity.id
_entity.type
_entity.pdbx_description
1 polymer ?
#
loop_
_entity_poly.entity_id
_entity_poly.type
_entity_poly.pdbx_seq_one_letter_code
_entity_poly.pdbx_strand_id
1 'polypeptide(L)'
;ERMRTELVTDQELAEAKEAYVNSFVFSFTSPSAIVNRFIELEYDGLPKDFLQQLRARVVALTKEDLLAAAKKHLHPDRLTVVAVGPGEALAKALSGFGEVKEIKLAPES
;
A
#
# COMPACT_ATOMS: atom_id res chain seq x y z
N GLU A 1 11.93 2.21 -8.52
CA GLU A 1 12.54 3.52 -8.81
C GLU A 1 11.77 4.29 -9.88
N ARG A 2 11.26 3.62 -10.94
CA ARG A 2 10.50 4.22 -12.06
C ARG A 2 9.38 5.16 -11.57
N MET A 3 8.56 4.76 -10.59
CA MET A 3 7.48 5.60 -10.06
C MET A 3 7.92 6.95 -9.48
N ARG A 4 9.20 7.11 -9.13
CA ARG A 4 9.75 8.38 -8.63
C ARG A 4 10.36 9.25 -9.73
N THR A 5 10.63 8.70 -10.90
CA THR A 5 11.37 9.36 -11.97
C THR A 5 10.55 9.62 -13.22
N GLU A 6 9.52 8.83 -13.44
CA GLU A 6 8.71 8.88 -14.66
C GLU A 6 7.23 9.01 -14.34
N LEU A 7 6.48 9.66 -15.23
CA LEU A 7 5.01 9.64 -15.18
C LEU A 7 4.51 8.24 -15.57
N VAL A 8 3.46 7.79 -14.90
CA VAL A 8 2.71 6.63 -15.36
C VAL A 8 1.99 6.94 -16.68
N THR A 9 1.67 5.93 -17.47
CA THR A 9 0.85 6.10 -18.66
C THR A 9 -0.60 6.40 -18.31
N ASP A 10 -1.37 6.94 -19.27
CA ASP A 10 -2.80 7.17 -19.09
C ASP A 10 -3.54 5.86 -18.84
N GLN A 11 -3.13 4.77 -19.46
CA GLN A 11 -3.68 3.45 -19.26
C GLN A 11 -3.41 2.92 -17.83
N GLU A 12 -2.17 2.98 -17.35
CA GLU A 12 -1.81 2.57 -15.99
C GLU A 12 -2.62 3.35 -14.93
N LEU A 13 -2.80 4.66 -15.13
CA LEU A 13 -3.61 5.48 -14.23
C LEU A 13 -5.08 5.10 -14.28
N ALA A 14 -5.64 4.89 -15.46
CA ALA A 14 -7.03 4.50 -15.63
C ALA A 14 -7.33 3.15 -14.98
N GLU A 15 -6.50 2.13 -15.26
CA GLU A 15 -6.61 0.79 -14.68
C GLU A 15 -6.51 0.80 -13.15
N ALA A 16 -5.58 1.58 -12.59
CA ALA A 16 -5.41 1.71 -11.14
C ALA A 16 -6.63 2.37 -10.48
N LYS A 17 -7.18 3.43 -11.08
CA LYS A 17 -8.40 4.08 -10.61
C LYS A 17 -9.61 3.15 -10.66
N GLU A 18 -9.78 2.44 -11.77
CA GLU A 18 -10.86 1.47 -11.93
C GLU A 18 -10.76 0.34 -10.90
N ALA A 19 -9.58 -0.23 -10.71
CA ALA A 19 -9.34 -1.26 -9.71
C ALA A 19 -9.69 -0.77 -8.30
N TYR A 20 -9.28 0.46 -7.95
CA TYR A 20 -9.61 1.07 -6.66
C TYR A 20 -11.13 1.26 -6.48
N VAL A 21 -11.80 1.85 -7.47
CA VAL A 21 -13.25 2.11 -7.42
C VAL A 21 -14.03 0.79 -7.33
N ASN A 22 -13.62 -0.23 -8.08
CA ASN A 22 -14.25 -1.54 -8.06
C ASN A 22 -14.02 -2.25 -6.72
N SER A 23 -12.82 -2.18 -6.14
CA SER A 23 -12.52 -2.78 -4.83
C SER A 23 -13.34 -2.15 -3.70
N PHE A 24 -13.71 -0.89 -3.84
CA PHE A 24 -14.50 -0.17 -2.85
C PHE A 24 -15.87 -0.80 -2.59
N VAL A 25 -16.50 -1.37 -3.61
CA VAL A 25 -17.81 -2.05 -3.49
C VAL A 25 -17.69 -3.28 -2.57
N PHE A 26 -16.58 -4.00 -2.62
CA PHE A 26 -16.35 -5.20 -1.80
C PHE A 26 -16.14 -4.90 -0.31
N SER A 27 -15.87 -3.64 0.04
CA SER A 27 -15.74 -3.22 1.45
C SER A 27 -17.08 -3.16 2.20
N PHE A 28 -18.22 -3.27 1.49
CA PHE A 28 -19.57 -3.11 2.04
C PHE A 28 -20.45 -4.33 1.79
N THR A 29 -19.89 -5.53 1.76
CA THR A 29 -20.57 -6.77 1.37
C THR A 29 -21.51 -7.34 2.45
N SER A 30 -21.45 -6.86 3.69
CA SER A 30 -22.32 -7.32 4.77
C SER A 30 -22.70 -6.16 5.72
N PRO A 31 -23.83 -6.26 6.43
CA PRO A 31 -24.20 -5.27 7.44
C PRO A 31 -23.10 -5.05 8.50
N SER A 32 -22.45 -6.11 8.93
CA SER A 32 -21.36 -6.03 9.92
C SER A 32 -20.14 -5.27 9.36
N ALA A 33 -19.79 -5.49 8.10
CA ALA A 33 -18.69 -4.76 7.46
C ALA A 33 -19.00 -3.26 7.37
N ILE A 34 -20.25 -2.91 7.06
CA ILE A 34 -20.70 -1.51 7.03
C ILE A 34 -20.59 -0.87 8.42
N VAL A 35 -21.11 -1.52 9.45
CA VAL A 35 -21.06 -1.01 10.83
C VAL A 35 -19.60 -0.85 11.31
N ASN A 36 -18.77 -1.85 11.12
CA ASN A 36 -17.36 -1.80 11.49
C ASN A 36 -16.65 -0.64 10.79
N ARG A 37 -16.93 -0.41 9.53
CA ARG A 37 -16.33 0.70 8.79
C ARG A 37 -16.71 2.07 9.36
N PHE A 38 -17.95 2.24 9.79
CA PHE A 38 -18.38 3.48 10.46
C PHE A 38 -17.75 3.64 11.84
N ILE A 39 -17.59 2.56 12.59
CA ILE A 39 -16.90 2.56 13.89
C ILE A 39 -15.44 2.99 13.72
N GLU A 40 -14.74 2.44 12.70
CA GLU A 40 -13.36 2.84 12.38
C GLU A 40 -13.27 4.34 12.06
N LEU A 41 -14.15 4.86 11.21
CA LEU A 41 -14.17 6.28 10.87
C LEU A 41 -14.40 7.17 12.11
N GLU A 42 -15.31 6.79 12.97
CA GLU A 42 -15.60 7.50 14.21
C GLU A 42 -14.40 7.46 15.18
N TYR A 43 -13.78 6.29 15.33
CA TYR A 43 -12.59 6.09 16.15
C TYR A 43 -11.40 6.94 15.68
N ASP A 44 -11.20 7.02 14.38
CA ASP A 44 -10.13 7.81 13.76
C ASP A 44 -10.47 9.32 13.67
N GLY A 45 -11.65 9.73 14.12
CA GLY A 45 -12.11 11.13 14.05
C GLY A 45 -12.35 11.64 12.63
N LEU A 46 -12.64 10.73 11.69
CA LEU A 46 -12.87 11.08 10.29
C LEU A 46 -14.35 11.43 10.04
N PRO A 47 -14.65 12.33 9.09
CA PRO A 47 -16.02 12.72 8.78
C PRO A 47 -16.81 11.54 8.18
N LYS A 48 -18.13 11.52 8.40
CA LYS A 48 -19.01 10.43 7.92
C LYS A 48 -19.00 10.22 6.41
N ASP A 49 -18.70 11.27 5.66
CA ASP A 49 -18.58 11.26 4.20
C ASP A 49 -17.14 11.08 3.70
N PHE A 50 -16.21 10.73 4.61
CA PHE A 50 -14.79 10.55 4.28
C PHE A 50 -14.57 9.59 3.10
N LEU A 51 -15.30 8.48 3.06
CA LEU A 51 -15.15 7.48 2.00
C LEU A 51 -15.60 7.99 0.64
N GLN A 52 -16.66 8.78 0.59
CA GLN A 52 -17.14 9.44 -0.63
C GLN A 52 -16.11 10.48 -1.10
N GLN A 53 -15.57 11.27 -0.16
CA GLN A 53 -14.52 12.24 -0.47
C GLN A 53 -13.25 11.54 -0.96
N LEU A 54 -12.84 10.43 -0.32
CA LEU A 54 -11.67 9.66 -0.73
C LEU A 54 -11.82 9.12 -2.14
N ARG A 55 -12.98 8.52 -2.45
CA ARG A 55 -13.27 8.05 -3.81
C ARG A 55 -13.21 9.18 -4.83
N ALA A 56 -13.82 10.32 -4.55
CA ALA A 56 -13.80 11.48 -5.44
C ALA A 56 -12.37 11.99 -5.68
N ARG A 57 -11.54 12.05 -4.62
CA ARG A 57 -10.13 12.44 -4.72
C ARG A 57 -9.33 11.45 -5.58
N VAL A 58 -9.52 10.14 -5.40
CA VAL A 58 -8.82 9.13 -6.20
C VAL A 58 -9.17 9.24 -7.68
N VAL A 59 -10.45 9.45 -8.00
CA VAL A 59 -10.90 9.67 -9.39
C VAL A 59 -10.27 10.93 -10.00
N ALA A 60 -10.08 11.99 -9.21
CA ALA A 60 -9.52 13.26 -9.66
C ALA A 60 -7.99 13.27 -9.80
N LEU A 61 -7.25 12.27 -9.24
CA LEU A 61 -5.79 12.23 -9.29
C LEU A 61 -5.25 12.33 -10.72
N THR A 62 -4.16 13.05 -10.87
CA THR A 62 -3.40 13.15 -12.12
C THR A 62 -2.12 12.31 -12.07
N LYS A 63 -1.46 12.13 -13.20
CA LYS A 63 -0.15 11.46 -13.28
C LYS A 63 0.91 12.23 -12.48
N GLU A 64 0.83 13.54 -12.52
CA GLU A 64 1.69 14.47 -11.81
C GLU A 64 1.53 14.35 -10.29
N ASP A 65 0.29 14.20 -9.81
CA ASP A 65 0.00 13.96 -8.38
C ASP A 65 0.63 12.65 -7.91
N LEU A 66 0.53 11.58 -8.71
CA LEU A 66 1.15 10.30 -8.40
C LEU A 66 2.67 10.40 -8.34
N LEU A 67 3.29 11.07 -9.31
CA LEU A 67 4.74 11.28 -9.32
C LEU A 67 5.19 12.10 -8.12
N ALA A 68 4.47 13.16 -7.76
CA ALA A 68 4.76 13.99 -6.61
C ALA A 68 4.64 13.18 -5.30
N ALA A 69 3.58 12.39 -5.15
CA ALA A 69 3.39 11.51 -4.00
C ALA A 69 4.48 10.45 -3.91
N ALA A 70 4.85 9.81 -5.02
CA ALA A 70 5.92 8.82 -5.06
C ALA A 70 7.27 9.42 -4.66
N LYS A 71 7.62 10.61 -5.15
CA LYS A 71 8.85 11.32 -4.75
C LYS A 71 8.87 11.62 -3.25
N LYS A 72 7.73 11.99 -2.68
CA LYS A 72 7.59 12.38 -1.28
C LYS A 72 7.59 11.18 -0.33
N HIS A 73 6.96 10.08 -0.70
CA HIS A 73 6.65 9.01 0.24
C HIS A 73 7.38 7.68 -0.02
N LEU A 74 7.88 7.44 -1.24
CA LEU A 74 8.69 6.26 -1.51
C LEU A 74 10.17 6.55 -1.26
N HIS A 75 10.78 5.81 -0.36
CA HIS A 75 12.18 5.93 0.03
C HIS A 75 12.92 4.61 -0.23
N PRO A 76 13.39 4.35 -1.46
CA PRO A 76 14.08 3.11 -1.82
C PRO A 76 15.37 2.87 -1.03
N ASP A 77 15.98 3.94 -0.54
CA ASP A 77 17.16 3.95 0.32
C ASP A 77 16.90 3.50 1.76
N ARG A 78 15.62 3.39 2.16
CA ARG A 78 15.16 3.02 3.50
C ARG A 78 14.25 1.78 3.52
N LEU A 79 14.35 0.95 2.49
CA LEU A 79 13.57 -0.28 2.44
C LEU A 79 14.09 -1.30 3.44
N THR A 80 13.18 -1.94 4.17
CA THR A 80 13.45 -3.14 4.95
C THR A 80 12.92 -4.33 4.19
N VAL A 81 13.79 -5.29 3.90
CA VAL A 81 13.42 -6.53 3.23
C VAL A 81 13.27 -7.62 4.30
N VAL A 82 12.10 -8.24 4.36
CA VAL A 82 11.85 -9.41 5.22
C VAL A 82 11.63 -10.62 4.34
N ALA A 83 12.38 -11.69 4.61
CA ALA A 83 12.26 -12.94 3.88
C ALA A 83 12.19 -14.12 4.85
N VAL A 84 11.40 -15.12 4.52
CA VAL A 84 11.24 -16.36 5.30
C VAL A 84 11.66 -17.55 4.45
N GLY A 85 12.57 -18.36 4.98
CA GLY A 85 13.07 -19.56 4.28
C GLY A 85 14.38 -20.07 4.88
N PRO A 86 15.10 -20.98 4.20
CA PRO A 86 16.38 -21.50 4.66
C PRO A 86 17.41 -20.38 4.81
N GLY A 87 17.93 -20.19 6.06
CA GLY A 87 18.75 -19.03 6.43
C GLY A 87 19.98 -18.82 5.54
N GLU A 88 20.76 -19.89 5.27
CA GLU A 88 21.97 -19.77 4.43
C GLU A 88 21.67 -19.34 2.98
N ALA A 89 20.61 -19.90 2.39
CA ALA A 89 20.20 -19.53 1.02
C ALA A 89 19.71 -18.09 0.95
N LEU A 90 18.95 -17.66 1.95
CA LEU A 90 18.44 -16.27 2.03
C LEU A 90 19.57 -15.29 2.31
N ALA A 91 20.50 -15.58 3.22
CA ALA A 91 21.64 -14.72 3.52
C ALA A 91 22.46 -14.43 2.24
N LYS A 92 22.71 -15.48 1.42
CA LYS A 92 23.41 -15.34 0.15
C LYS A 92 22.63 -14.52 -0.87
N ALA A 93 21.32 -14.78 -1.00
CA ALA A 93 20.46 -14.07 -1.96
C ALA A 93 20.28 -12.59 -1.61
N LEU A 94 20.26 -12.24 -0.31
CA LEU A 94 19.99 -10.90 0.18
C LEU A 94 21.24 -10.06 0.42
N SER A 95 22.43 -10.65 0.35
CA SER A 95 23.71 -9.95 0.62
C SER A 95 23.96 -8.69 -0.22
N GLY A 96 23.34 -8.61 -1.42
CA GLY A 96 23.41 -7.43 -2.30
C GLY A 96 22.47 -6.27 -1.92
N PHE A 97 21.56 -6.48 -0.97
CA PHE A 97 20.56 -5.46 -0.59
C PHE A 97 20.92 -4.70 0.69
N GLY A 98 21.89 -5.17 1.44
CA GLY A 98 22.33 -4.52 2.69
C GLY A 98 22.75 -5.52 3.76
N GLU A 99 22.77 -5.07 5.03
CA GLU A 99 23.06 -5.94 6.16
C GLU A 99 21.94 -6.95 6.37
N VAL A 100 22.32 -8.24 6.41
CA VAL A 100 21.36 -9.36 6.62
C VAL A 100 21.38 -9.75 8.09
N LYS A 101 20.23 -9.64 8.77
CA LYS A 101 20.04 -10.10 10.15
C LYS A 101 19.14 -11.33 10.18
N GLU A 102 19.67 -12.47 10.60
CA GLU A 102 18.86 -13.68 10.84
C GLU A 102 18.11 -13.57 12.17
N ILE A 103 16.80 -13.83 12.13
CA ILE A 103 15.96 -13.95 13.33
C ILE A 103 15.51 -15.40 13.43
N LYS A 104 16.01 -16.12 14.42
CA LYS A 104 15.56 -17.48 14.74
C LYS A 104 14.33 -17.38 15.65
N LEU A 105 13.23 -17.96 15.19
CA LEU A 105 12.06 -18.11 16.05
C LEU A 105 12.37 -19.17 17.12
N ALA A 106 12.06 -18.88 18.37
CA ALA A 106 12.14 -19.88 19.43
C ALA A 106 11.10 -20.97 19.12
N PRO A 107 11.44 -22.26 19.34
CA PRO A 107 10.44 -23.32 19.24
C PRO A 107 9.32 -23.04 20.24
N GLU A 108 8.08 -23.13 19.77
CA GLU A 108 6.92 -23.08 20.66
C GLU A 108 7.04 -24.21 21.68
N SER A 109 7.02 -23.85 22.95
CA SER A 109 7.05 -24.77 24.11
C SER A 109 5.66 -25.31 24.41
#